data_86024f4dc289ed1d5f9e2538ffb18986
#
_entry.id   86024f4dc289ed1d5f9e2538ffb18986
#
_cell.length_a   1.000
_cell.length_b   1.000
_cell.length_c   1.000
_cell.angle_alpha   90.00
_cell.angle_beta   90.00
_cell.angle_gamma   90.00
#
_symmetry.space_group_name_H-M   'P 1'
#
loop_
_entity.id
_entity.type
_entity.pdbx_description
1 polymer ?
#
loop_
_entity_poly.entity_id
_entity_poly.type
_entity_poly.pdbx_seq_one_letter_code
_entity_poly.pdbx_strand_id
1 'polypeptide(L)'
;VSQTGLIRRPGSVTAWDITMKNTVSTFVALLLLITASWSRAASSDADIQLGIQTWTLRQLNFDQVVEFAVKHGVKTLQLIPNHIDPYAPLAEIQRKKAILEKNGLKAYTFGVAGTSLDREKNRQLFVFAKEMGMKLIIVEPSDFKIFDNLEELAKEFDIRVAIHNHGIRSMYGNPAVVKNVIKHRDSRIGVCLDVGWITAAGFDAAKVFREYEGRVYDIHLKDKKVEPALGDTVSTDSHIGEGSANYKGLIAELKKSGWKGVMAVETDSQAFALNPAEFVDKAKTFFVGNVGAAH
;
A
#
# COMPACT_ATOMS: atom_id res chain seq x y z
N VAL A 1 33.62 60.53 -65.15
CA VAL A 1 34.23 60.32 -63.83
C VAL A 1 34.28 58.84 -63.62
N SER A 2 35.52 58.32 -63.55
CA SER A 2 36.02 56.96 -63.46
C SER A 2 35.65 56.33 -62.07
N GLN A 3 35.34 55.04 -62.08
CA GLN A 3 35.65 54.17 -60.90
C GLN A 3 35.92 52.76 -61.38
N THR A 4 37.12 52.33 -61.08
CA THR A 4 37.68 50.99 -61.23
C THR A 4 37.24 50.05 -60.14
N GLY A 5 36.68 48.91 -60.49
CA GLY A 5 36.34 47.83 -59.56
C GLY A 5 37.48 46.83 -59.38
N LEU A 6 37.81 46.51 -58.18
CA LEU A 6 38.75 45.43 -57.79
C LEU A 6 38.01 44.12 -57.62
N ILE A 7 38.42 43.13 -58.44
CA ILE A 7 37.99 41.73 -58.31
C ILE A 7 38.85 41.03 -57.22
N ARG A 8 38.24 40.51 -56.12
CA ARG A 8 38.92 39.63 -55.22
C ARG A 8 38.76 38.17 -55.62
N ARG A 9 39.85 37.45 -55.66
CA ARG A 9 39.89 36.00 -55.92
C ARG A 9 39.47 35.22 -54.69
N PRO A 10 38.83 34.02 -54.80
CA PRO A 10 38.47 33.17 -53.64
C PRO A 10 39.73 32.49 -53.15
N GLY A 11 39.90 32.52 -51.78
CA GLY A 11 40.98 31.85 -51.11
C GLY A 11 40.71 30.31 -50.99
N SER A 12 41.76 29.57 -51.27
CA SER A 12 41.77 28.09 -51.13
C SER A 12 41.63 27.63 -49.69
N VAL A 13 40.65 26.83 -49.45
CA VAL A 13 40.49 26.13 -48.15
C VAL A 13 41.51 24.98 -48.07
N THR A 14 42.40 24.97 -47.10
CA THR A 14 43.42 23.94 -46.94
C THR A 14 42.89 22.68 -46.33
N ALA A 15 43.45 21.52 -46.69
CA ALA A 15 43.02 20.16 -46.30
C ALA A 15 42.98 19.87 -44.76
N TRP A 16 43.47 20.81 -43.96
CA TRP A 16 43.53 20.66 -42.49
C TRP A 16 42.20 20.98 -41.79
N ASP A 17 41.32 21.79 -42.39
CA ASP A 17 40.03 22.17 -41.77
C ASP A 17 38.95 21.07 -41.84
N ILE A 18 39.12 20.08 -42.75
CA ILE A 18 38.15 19.00 -42.92
C ILE A 18 38.35 17.87 -41.85
N THR A 19 39.60 17.67 -41.40
CA THR A 19 39.93 16.59 -40.46
C THR A 19 39.50 16.91 -39.04
N MET A 20 39.51 18.16 -38.60
CA MET A 20 39.10 18.55 -37.25
C MET A 20 37.59 18.57 -37.04
N LYS A 21 36.78 18.84 -38.09
CA LYS A 21 35.31 18.82 -37.96
C LYS A 21 34.75 17.41 -37.83
N ASN A 22 35.39 16.43 -38.46
CA ASN A 22 34.91 15.04 -38.40
C ASN A 22 35.30 14.30 -37.08
N THR A 23 36.42 14.69 -36.44
CA THR A 23 36.84 14.10 -35.16
C THR A 23 36.00 14.59 -33.97
N VAL A 24 35.56 15.86 -33.96
CA VAL A 24 34.69 16.39 -32.89
C VAL A 24 33.29 15.80 -32.99
N SER A 25 32.78 15.57 -34.23
CA SER A 25 31.44 14.97 -34.41
C SER A 25 31.39 13.51 -33.99
N THR A 26 32.48 12.74 -34.12
CA THR A 26 32.53 11.31 -33.74
C THR A 26 32.67 11.15 -32.22
N PHE A 27 33.37 12.05 -31.52
CA PHE A 27 33.48 12.04 -30.07
C PHE A 27 32.19 12.44 -29.37
N VAL A 28 31.42 13.38 -29.89
CA VAL A 28 30.12 13.78 -29.32
C VAL A 28 29.07 12.67 -29.53
N ALA A 29 29.10 11.96 -30.67
CA ALA A 29 28.19 10.83 -30.92
C ALA A 29 28.52 9.64 -30.00
N LEU A 30 29.79 9.39 -29.65
CA LEU A 30 30.22 8.31 -28.77
C LEU A 30 29.91 8.62 -27.28
N LEU A 31 30.00 9.89 -26.85
CA LEU A 31 29.60 10.31 -25.51
C LEU A 31 28.07 10.24 -25.28
N LEU A 32 27.26 10.50 -26.30
CA LEU A 32 25.80 10.39 -26.21
C LEU A 32 25.30 8.94 -26.18
N LEU A 33 26.08 7.98 -26.69
CA LEU A 33 25.77 6.55 -26.62
C LEU A 33 26.13 5.94 -25.26
N ILE A 34 27.07 6.51 -24.51
CA ILE A 34 27.46 6.02 -23.18
C ILE A 34 26.49 6.55 -22.09
N THR A 35 25.85 7.68 -22.28
CA THR A 35 24.85 8.23 -21.33
C THR A 35 23.46 7.58 -21.43
N ALA A 36 23.18 6.91 -22.54
CA ALA A 36 21.88 6.21 -22.72
C ALA A 36 21.79 4.86 -22.01
N SER A 37 22.88 4.34 -21.43
CA SER A 37 22.93 3.02 -20.79
C SER A 37 22.81 3.06 -19.27
N TRP A 38 22.68 4.23 -18.64
CA TRP A 38 22.65 4.38 -17.19
C TRP A 38 21.31 4.84 -16.60
N SER A 39 20.25 4.79 -17.38
CA SER A 39 18.91 5.10 -16.87
C SER A 39 17.95 3.93 -17.03
N ARG A 40 18.28 2.77 -16.46
CA ARG A 40 17.30 1.72 -16.22
C ARG A 40 17.70 0.80 -15.07
N ALA A 41 17.88 1.39 -13.93
CA ALA A 41 17.65 0.73 -12.66
C ALA A 41 16.58 1.55 -11.93
N ALA A 42 15.41 1.72 -12.56
CA ALA A 42 14.21 1.97 -11.82
C ALA A 42 13.96 0.69 -11.05
N SER A 43 14.08 0.73 -9.72
CA SER A 43 13.55 -0.27 -8.84
C SER A 43 12.15 -0.60 -9.34
N SER A 44 11.92 -1.83 -9.76
CA SER A 44 10.57 -2.35 -9.87
C SER A 44 10.05 -2.36 -8.43
N ASP A 45 9.39 -1.27 -8.00
CA ASP A 45 8.54 -1.35 -6.83
C ASP A 45 7.62 -2.53 -7.11
N ALA A 46 7.74 -3.58 -6.30
CA ALA A 46 6.90 -4.74 -6.47
C ALA A 46 5.45 -4.24 -6.43
N ASP A 47 4.68 -4.56 -7.46
CA ASP A 47 3.33 -4.04 -7.62
C ASP A 47 2.44 -4.41 -6.42
N ILE A 48 2.71 -5.56 -5.78
CA ILE A 48 2.05 -6.01 -4.54
C ILE A 48 3.13 -6.19 -3.46
N GLN A 49 2.95 -5.53 -2.33
CA GLN A 49 3.90 -5.56 -1.20
C GLN A 49 3.34 -6.40 -0.05
N LEU A 50 4.24 -7.09 0.65
CA LEU A 50 3.89 -7.69 1.94
C LEU A 50 3.99 -6.65 3.05
N GLY A 51 2.95 -6.58 3.90
CA GLY A 51 2.95 -5.78 5.11
C GLY A 51 2.57 -6.60 6.34
N ILE A 52 2.61 -5.95 7.50
CA ILE A 52 2.01 -6.46 8.74
C ILE A 52 0.98 -5.44 9.21
N GLN A 53 -0.26 -5.90 9.41
CA GLN A 53 -1.22 -5.23 10.25
C GLN A 53 -0.85 -5.52 11.72
N THR A 54 -0.47 -4.48 12.45
CA THR A 54 0.19 -4.65 13.75
C THR A 54 -0.76 -5.10 14.87
N TRP A 55 -2.04 -5.33 14.58
CA TRP A 55 -2.95 -6.12 15.43
C TRP A 55 -2.42 -7.56 15.67
N THR A 56 -1.74 -8.12 14.69
CA THR A 56 -0.99 -9.38 14.81
C THR A 56 0.04 -9.31 15.94
N LEU A 57 0.61 -8.14 16.18
CA LEU A 57 1.64 -7.84 17.17
C LEU A 57 1.10 -7.10 18.40
N ARG A 58 -0.21 -7.17 18.69
CA ARG A 58 -0.89 -6.39 19.73
C ARG A 58 -0.41 -6.64 21.16
N GLN A 59 0.35 -7.72 21.37
CA GLN A 59 0.99 -8.03 22.66
C GLN A 59 2.34 -7.33 22.85
N LEU A 60 2.88 -6.72 21.77
CA LEU A 60 4.15 -6.01 21.78
C LEU A 60 3.92 -4.50 21.94
N ASN A 61 4.86 -3.79 22.55
CA ASN A 61 4.89 -2.33 22.50
C ASN A 61 5.49 -1.84 21.19
N PHE A 62 5.46 -0.53 20.95
CA PHE A 62 5.95 0.07 19.69
C PHE A 62 7.39 -0.30 19.35
N ASP A 63 8.31 -0.22 20.32
CA ASP A 63 9.73 -0.51 20.08
C ASP A 63 9.94 -1.99 19.74
N GLN A 64 9.23 -2.89 20.44
CA GLN A 64 9.23 -4.32 20.14
C GLN A 64 8.63 -4.63 18.76
N VAL A 65 7.61 -3.88 18.30
CA VAL A 65 7.07 -4.00 16.93
C VAL A 65 8.14 -3.63 15.89
N VAL A 66 8.91 -2.56 16.15
CA VAL A 66 10.02 -2.15 15.28
C VAL A 66 11.09 -3.23 15.20
N GLU A 67 11.54 -3.74 16.34
CA GLU A 67 12.53 -4.83 16.42
C GLU A 67 12.03 -6.09 15.69
N PHE A 68 10.78 -6.46 15.91
CA PHE A 68 10.14 -7.60 15.27
C PHE A 68 10.13 -7.45 13.75
N ALA A 69 9.65 -6.31 13.24
CA ALA A 69 9.55 -6.05 11.82
C ALA A 69 10.92 -6.10 11.12
N VAL A 70 11.95 -5.51 11.73
CA VAL A 70 13.34 -5.57 11.25
C VAL A 70 13.85 -7.01 11.23
N LYS A 71 13.67 -7.75 12.34
CA LYS A 71 14.13 -9.13 12.47
C LYS A 71 13.52 -10.06 11.43
N HIS A 72 12.22 -9.92 11.15
CA HIS A 72 11.49 -10.77 10.19
C HIS A 72 11.53 -10.21 8.76
N GLY A 73 12.19 -9.06 8.54
CA GLY A 73 12.39 -8.46 7.22
C GLY A 73 11.09 -8.01 6.55
N VAL A 74 10.10 -7.53 7.32
CA VAL A 74 8.88 -6.91 6.79
C VAL A 74 8.97 -5.40 7.01
N LYS A 75 9.03 -4.65 5.91
CA LYS A 75 9.32 -3.21 5.94
C LYS A 75 8.08 -2.33 6.01
N THR A 76 6.91 -2.87 5.73
CA THR A 76 5.66 -2.12 5.51
C THR A 76 4.66 -2.45 6.62
N LEU A 77 4.22 -1.44 7.38
CA LEU A 77 3.38 -1.62 8.56
C LEU A 77 2.07 -0.83 8.43
N GLN A 78 0.96 -1.48 8.75
CA GLN A 78 -0.27 -0.82 9.17
C GLN A 78 -0.24 -0.69 10.68
N LEU A 79 -0.18 0.54 11.19
CA LEU A 79 -0.15 0.78 12.64
C LEU A 79 -1.56 0.80 13.24
N ILE A 80 -1.66 0.43 14.51
CA ILE A 80 -2.90 0.46 15.31
C ILE A 80 -2.77 1.45 16.48
N PRO A 81 -3.90 1.85 17.13
CA PRO A 81 -3.88 2.78 18.28
C PRO A 81 -3.00 2.32 19.44
N ASN A 82 -2.85 1.01 19.66
CA ASN A 82 -2.00 0.46 20.73
C ASN A 82 -0.52 0.82 20.56
N HIS A 83 -0.07 1.04 19.31
CA HIS A 83 1.34 1.31 19.02
C HIS A 83 1.62 2.79 18.80
N ILE A 84 0.63 3.55 18.34
CA ILE A 84 0.73 5.00 18.15
C ILE A 84 -0.64 5.66 18.36
N ASP A 85 -0.69 6.63 19.25
CA ASP A 85 -1.89 7.44 19.42
C ASP A 85 -1.94 8.54 18.34
N PRO A 86 -2.97 8.56 17.47
CA PRO A 86 -3.10 9.59 16.43
C PRO A 86 -3.40 10.99 16.99
N TYR A 87 -3.74 11.08 18.27
CA TYR A 87 -4.03 12.34 18.98
C TYR A 87 -2.92 12.75 19.93
N ALA A 88 -1.80 12.04 19.95
CA ALA A 88 -0.62 12.39 20.73
C ALA A 88 -0.01 13.73 20.31
N PRO A 89 0.79 14.39 21.17
CA PRO A 89 1.54 15.57 20.79
C PRO A 89 2.40 15.33 19.53
N LEU A 90 2.44 16.34 18.64
CA LEU A 90 3.16 16.24 17.36
C LEU A 90 4.60 15.74 17.51
N ALA A 91 5.29 16.21 18.54
CA ALA A 91 6.68 15.77 18.80
C ALA A 91 6.81 14.26 19.06
N GLU A 92 5.79 13.64 19.69
CA GLU A 92 5.78 12.19 19.90
C GLU A 92 5.52 11.44 18.59
N ILE A 93 4.58 11.91 17.78
CA ILE A 93 4.30 11.35 16.46
C ILE A 93 5.56 11.39 15.58
N GLN A 94 6.24 12.56 15.53
CA GLN A 94 7.48 12.75 14.79
C GLN A 94 8.62 11.86 15.30
N ARG A 95 8.73 11.69 16.63
CA ARG A 95 9.71 10.78 17.23
C ARG A 95 9.49 9.34 16.77
N LYS A 96 8.26 8.84 16.82
CA LYS A 96 7.92 7.46 16.38
C LYS A 96 8.16 7.29 14.87
N LYS A 97 7.79 8.28 14.06
CA LYS A 97 8.09 8.32 12.63
C LYS A 97 9.59 8.20 12.36
N ALA A 98 10.40 9.02 13.04
CA ALA A 98 11.85 8.97 12.89
C ALA A 98 12.46 7.62 13.29
N ILE A 99 11.91 6.94 14.31
CA ILE A 99 12.34 5.59 14.70
C ILE A 99 12.04 4.60 13.55
N LEU A 100 10.86 4.65 12.96
CA LEU A 100 10.52 3.78 11.81
C LEU A 100 11.48 4.02 10.64
N GLU A 101 11.66 5.28 10.23
CA GLU A 101 12.53 5.67 9.11
C GLU A 101 13.98 5.25 9.34
N LYS A 102 14.54 5.46 10.56
CA LYS A 102 15.87 5.04 10.94
C LYS A 102 16.07 3.53 10.79
N ASN A 103 15.03 2.73 11.00
CA ASN A 103 15.06 1.28 10.87
C ASN A 103 14.64 0.78 9.48
N GLY A 104 14.47 1.67 8.50
CA GLY A 104 14.05 1.32 7.15
C GLY A 104 12.61 0.80 7.06
N LEU A 105 11.76 1.15 8.04
CA LEU A 105 10.36 0.76 8.09
C LEU A 105 9.46 1.91 7.62
N LYS A 106 8.34 1.55 6.99
CA LYS A 106 7.32 2.48 6.52
C LYS A 106 5.97 2.15 7.15
N ALA A 107 5.42 3.09 7.89
CA ALA A 107 3.99 3.06 8.22
C ALA A 107 3.21 3.56 7.00
N TYR A 108 2.58 2.64 6.24
CA TYR A 108 1.87 3.01 5.01
C TYR A 108 0.42 3.41 5.27
N THR A 109 -0.18 2.91 6.34
CA THR A 109 -1.55 3.22 6.76
C THR A 109 -1.72 3.04 8.28
N PHE A 110 -2.85 3.50 8.78
CA PHE A 110 -3.27 3.41 10.17
C PHE A 110 -4.72 2.91 10.24
N GLY A 111 -5.00 2.02 11.17
CA GLY A 111 -6.36 1.52 11.41
C GLY A 111 -6.39 0.10 12.00
N VAL A 112 -7.59 -0.36 12.37
CA VAL A 112 -8.90 0.29 12.12
C VAL A 112 -9.03 1.49 13.05
N ALA A 113 -9.19 2.68 12.46
CA ALA A 113 -9.26 3.92 13.19
C ALA A 113 -10.70 4.23 13.65
N GLY A 114 -10.84 4.71 14.87
CA GLY A 114 -12.09 5.26 15.36
C GLY A 114 -12.48 6.52 14.58
N THR A 115 -13.76 6.65 14.28
CA THR A 115 -14.34 7.79 13.56
C THR A 115 -15.53 8.36 14.28
N SER A 116 -15.95 9.59 13.95
CA SER A 116 -16.98 10.34 14.66
C SER A 116 -17.86 11.12 13.68
N LEU A 117 -19.08 11.46 14.12
CA LEU A 117 -19.91 12.48 13.45
C LEU A 117 -19.30 13.89 13.58
N ASP A 118 -18.46 14.10 14.60
CA ASP A 118 -17.68 15.33 14.77
C ASP A 118 -16.53 15.36 13.74
N ARG A 119 -16.67 16.24 12.75
CA ARG A 119 -15.69 16.39 11.66
C ARG A 119 -14.29 16.77 12.16
N GLU A 120 -14.21 17.57 13.22
CA GLU A 120 -12.91 18.03 13.72
C GLU A 120 -12.09 16.89 14.36
N LYS A 121 -12.75 15.95 15.02
CA LYS A 121 -12.09 14.74 15.51
C LYS A 121 -11.54 13.90 14.36
N ASN A 122 -12.31 13.71 13.30
CA ASN A 122 -11.81 13.01 12.11
C ASN A 122 -10.69 13.79 11.44
N ARG A 123 -10.76 15.13 11.40
CA ARG A 123 -9.71 15.97 10.82
C ARG A 123 -8.34 15.76 11.49
N GLN A 124 -8.31 15.60 12.81
CA GLN A 124 -7.08 15.30 13.55
C GLN A 124 -6.45 13.99 13.06
N LEU A 125 -7.26 12.97 12.77
CA LEU A 125 -6.78 11.71 12.20
C LEU A 125 -6.12 11.91 10.81
N PHE A 126 -6.67 12.80 9.97
CA PHE A 126 -6.06 13.12 8.67
C PHE A 126 -4.77 13.94 8.82
N VAL A 127 -4.71 14.86 9.79
CA VAL A 127 -3.47 15.59 10.14
C VAL A 127 -2.38 14.61 10.57
N PHE A 128 -2.71 13.67 11.45
CA PHE A 128 -1.80 12.60 11.86
C PHE A 128 -1.31 11.77 10.65
N ALA A 129 -2.22 11.31 9.80
CA ALA A 129 -1.87 10.53 8.62
C ALA A 129 -0.93 11.30 7.68
N LYS A 130 -1.20 12.59 7.47
CA LYS A 130 -0.34 13.48 6.68
C LYS A 130 1.05 13.62 7.29
N GLU A 131 1.15 13.82 8.61
CA GLU A 131 2.44 13.93 9.32
C GLU A 131 3.24 12.63 9.19
N MET A 132 2.60 11.49 9.32
CA MET A 132 3.22 10.18 9.13
C MET A 132 3.57 9.86 7.66
N GLY A 133 3.11 10.68 6.70
CA GLY A 133 3.31 10.43 5.27
C GLY A 133 2.42 9.34 4.70
N MET A 134 1.34 8.98 5.40
CA MET A 134 0.37 7.99 4.96
C MET A 134 -0.55 8.55 3.88
N LYS A 135 -0.96 7.72 2.94
CA LYS A 135 -1.92 8.04 1.87
C LYS A 135 -3.21 7.23 1.97
N LEU A 136 -3.38 6.50 3.05
CA LEU A 136 -4.52 5.65 3.33
C LEU A 136 -4.81 5.64 4.82
N ILE A 137 -6.09 5.66 5.19
CA ILE A 137 -6.59 5.42 6.54
C ILE A 137 -7.64 4.32 6.45
N ILE A 138 -7.57 3.33 7.34
CA ILE A 138 -8.53 2.23 7.40
C ILE A 138 -9.51 2.48 8.54
N VAL A 139 -10.80 2.40 8.24
CA VAL A 139 -11.91 2.78 9.13
C VAL A 139 -13.04 1.76 9.11
N GLU A 140 -13.84 1.79 10.16
CA GLU A 140 -15.11 1.07 10.25
C GLU A 140 -16.14 1.96 10.97
N PRO A 141 -16.69 2.99 10.26
CA PRO A 141 -17.62 3.94 10.86
C PRO A 141 -18.90 3.27 11.37
N SER A 142 -19.32 3.62 12.58
CA SER A 142 -20.52 3.11 13.22
C SER A 142 -21.83 3.74 12.71
N ASP A 143 -21.74 4.78 11.88
CA ASP A 143 -22.87 5.45 11.23
C ASP A 143 -22.46 5.87 9.81
N PHE A 144 -23.32 5.60 8.83
CA PHE A 144 -23.06 5.97 7.43
C PHE A 144 -22.92 7.47 7.18
N LYS A 145 -23.50 8.31 8.03
CA LYS A 145 -23.34 9.78 7.95
C LYS A 145 -21.92 10.25 8.21
N ILE A 146 -21.12 9.45 8.91
CA ILE A 146 -19.70 9.75 9.14
C ILE A 146 -18.94 9.86 7.82
N PHE A 147 -19.34 9.10 6.80
CA PHE A 147 -18.72 9.16 5.48
C PHE A 147 -18.83 10.52 4.80
N ASP A 148 -19.81 11.36 5.15
CA ASP A 148 -19.95 12.68 4.55
C ASP A 148 -18.74 13.55 4.90
N ASN A 149 -18.35 13.59 6.19
CA ASN A 149 -17.16 14.33 6.59
C ASN A 149 -15.85 13.62 6.22
N LEU A 150 -15.80 12.27 6.22
CA LEU A 150 -14.61 11.53 5.78
C LEU A 150 -14.32 11.76 4.29
N GLU A 151 -15.35 11.85 3.44
CA GLU A 151 -15.21 12.14 2.01
C GLU A 151 -14.67 13.56 1.77
N GLU A 152 -15.19 14.58 2.50
CA GLU A 152 -14.67 15.93 2.44
C GLU A 152 -13.20 16.00 2.87
N LEU A 153 -12.85 15.35 3.99
CA LEU A 153 -11.48 15.29 4.48
C LEU A 153 -10.55 14.52 3.54
N ALA A 154 -11.03 13.43 2.94
CA ALA A 154 -10.26 12.69 1.95
C ALA A 154 -9.90 13.56 0.74
N LYS A 155 -10.81 14.43 0.29
CA LYS A 155 -10.56 15.43 -0.75
C LYS A 155 -9.60 16.52 -0.29
N GLU A 156 -9.80 17.08 0.92
CA GLU A 156 -8.98 18.15 1.50
C GLU A 156 -7.51 17.73 1.64
N PHE A 157 -7.26 16.52 2.15
CA PHE A 157 -5.91 16.03 2.47
C PHE A 157 -5.26 15.22 1.35
N ASP A 158 -6.00 14.85 0.31
CA ASP A 158 -5.63 13.88 -0.71
C ASP A 158 -5.16 12.55 -0.10
N ILE A 159 -5.97 12.03 0.83
CA ILE A 159 -5.76 10.76 1.54
C ILE A 159 -6.97 9.87 1.29
N ARG A 160 -6.72 8.62 0.92
CA ARG A 160 -7.77 7.60 0.75
C ARG A 160 -8.30 7.12 2.09
N VAL A 161 -9.55 6.70 2.10
CA VAL A 161 -10.20 6.05 3.24
C VAL A 161 -10.69 4.68 2.78
N ALA A 162 -10.31 3.63 3.48
CA ALA A 162 -10.73 2.27 3.16
C ALA A 162 -11.61 1.70 4.28
N ILE A 163 -12.78 1.19 3.88
CA ILE A 163 -13.70 0.49 4.76
C ILE A 163 -13.16 -0.91 5.01
N HIS A 164 -12.92 -1.24 6.27
CA HIS A 164 -12.60 -2.60 6.68
C HIS A 164 -13.89 -3.42 6.89
N ASN A 165 -13.86 -4.67 6.54
CA ASN A 165 -14.94 -5.60 6.79
C ASN A 165 -14.58 -6.60 7.90
N HIS A 166 -15.53 -6.85 8.80
CA HIS A 166 -15.51 -7.98 9.73
C HIS A 166 -16.52 -9.07 9.28
N GLY A 167 -16.83 -10.01 10.16
CA GLY A 167 -17.78 -11.09 9.87
C GLY A 167 -19.20 -10.60 9.58
N ILE A 168 -20.05 -11.50 9.09
CA ILE A 168 -21.41 -11.21 8.55
C ILE A 168 -22.31 -10.42 9.51
N ARG A 169 -22.06 -10.48 10.81
CA ARG A 169 -22.84 -9.74 11.81
C ARG A 169 -22.43 -8.30 12.00
N SER A 170 -21.27 -7.88 11.45
CA SER A 170 -20.84 -6.48 11.46
C SER A 170 -21.59 -5.67 10.42
N MET A 171 -21.60 -4.34 10.56
CA MET A 171 -22.23 -3.42 9.61
C MET A 171 -21.68 -3.60 8.18
N TYR A 172 -20.40 -3.92 8.05
CA TYR A 172 -19.70 -4.08 6.77
C TYR A 172 -19.39 -5.54 6.43
N GLY A 173 -19.97 -6.49 7.14
CA GLY A 173 -19.77 -7.93 6.90
C GLY A 173 -20.36 -8.43 5.60
N ASN A 174 -21.42 -7.78 5.11
CA ASN A 174 -22.00 -8.09 3.80
C ASN A 174 -21.38 -7.21 2.72
N PRO A 175 -20.68 -7.77 1.71
CA PRO A 175 -20.07 -7.01 0.64
C PRO A 175 -21.01 -6.06 -0.12
N ALA A 176 -22.29 -6.41 -0.22
CA ALA A 176 -23.28 -5.55 -0.88
C ALA A 176 -23.49 -4.22 -0.14
N VAL A 177 -23.39 -4.22 1.19
CA VAL A 177 -23.48 -2.99 2.00
C VAL A 177 -22.30 -2.09 1.67
N VAL A 178 -21.07 -2.64 1.70
CA VAL A 178 -19.85 -1.90 1.37
C VAL A 178 -19.91 -1.36 -0.05
N LYS A 179 -20.31 -2.18 -1.02
CA LYS A 179 -20.49 -1.77 -2.42
C LYS A 179 -21.46 -0.59 -2.55
N ASN A 180 -22.60 -0.63 -1.84
CA ASN A 180 -23.56 0.47 -1.84
C ASN A 180 -22.99 1.76 -1.22
N VAL A 181 -22.20 1.65 -0.16
CA VAL A 181 -21.56 2.82 0.45
C VAL A 181 -20.58 3.48 -0.51
N ILE A 182 -19.71 2.72 -1.16
CA ILE A 182 -18.65 3.30 -2.02
C ILE A 182 -19.17 3.76 -3.39
N LYS A 183 -20.28 3.19 -3.89
CA LYS A 183 -20.77 3.39 -5.26
C LYS A 183 -21.01 4.86 -5.63
N HIS A 184 -21.52 5.66 -4.68
CA HIS A 184 -21.91 7.04 -4.92
C HIS A 184 -20.99 8.06 -4.26
N ARG A 185 -19.82 7.62 -3.74
CA ARG A 185 -18.85 8.46 -3.08
C ARG A 185 -17.61 8.72 -3.95
N ASP A 186 -16.88 9.77 -3.59
CA ASP A 186 -15.59 10.07 -4.22
C ASP A 186 -14.71 8.82 -4.31
N SER A 187 -13.92 8.77 -5.37
CA SER A 187 -13.01 7.62 -5.61
C SER A 187 -11.98 7.40 -4.51
N ARG A 188 -11.77 8.35 -3.59
CA ARG A 188 -10.90 8.19 -2.43
C ARG A 188 -11.50 7.30 -1.34
N ILE A 189 -12.82 7.08 -1.36
CA ILE A 189 -13.48 6.14 -0.44
C ILE A 189 -13.51 4.76 -1.09
N GLY A 190 -12.87 3.78 -0.48
CA GLY A 190 -12.76 2.42 -1.00
C GLY A 190 -12.75 1.38 0.11
N VAL A 191 -12.02 0.29 -0.08
CA VAL A 191 -12.12 -0.92 0.75
C VAL A 191 -10.74 -1.41 1.15
N CYS A 192 -10.59 -1.79 2.41
CA CYS A 192 -9.61 -2.74 2.90
C CYS A 192 -10.30 -4.11 2.97
N LEU A 193 -9.94 -5.02 2.07
CA LEU A 193 -10.56 -6.32 1.95
C LEU A 193 -9.91 -7.31 2.93
N ASP A 194 -10.57 -7.60 4.05
CA ASP A 194 -10.16 -8.69 4.93
C ASP A 194 -10.63 -10.03 4.37
N VAL A 195 -9.68 -10.81 3.86
CA VAL A 195 -9.95 -12.06 3.16
C VAL A 195 -10.52 -13.13 4.10
N GLY A 196 -10.01 -13.20 5.32
CA GLY A 196 -10.48 -14.16 6.32
C GLY A 196 -11.94 -13.91 6.73
N TRP A 197 -12.29 -12.65 6.97
CA TRP A 197 -13.66 -12.30 7.35
C TRP A 197 -14.66 -12.41 6.19
N ILE A 198 -14.26 -12.10 4.96
CA ILE A 198 -15.08 -12.34 3.77
C ILE A 198 -15.37 -13.85 3.62
N THR A 199 -14.34 -14.68 3.81
CA THR A 199 -14.47 -16.13 3.74
C THR A 199 -15.37 -16.66 4.87
N ALA A 200 -15.19 -16.20 6.10
CA ALA A 200 -16.03 -16.56 7.23
C ALA A 200 -17.49 -16.12 7.07
N ALA A 201 -17.72 -15.03 6.35
CA ALA A 201 -19.07 -14.58 5.99
C ALA A 201 -19.72 -15.37 4.83
N GLY A 202 -19.03 -16.37 4.28
CA GLY A 202 -19.53 -17.26 3.22
C GLY A 202 -19.36 -16.69 1.81
N PHE A 203 -18.54 -15.66 1.62
CA PHE A 203 -18.28 -15.06 0.31
C PHE A 203 -16.92 -15.48 -0.24
N ASP A 204 -16.80 -15.50 -1.57
CA ASP A 204 -15.54 -15.70 -2.28
C ASP A 204 -14.81 -14.37 -2.45
N ALA A 205 -13.62 -14.23 -1.86
CA ALA A 205 -12.85 -12.99 -1.88
C ALA A 205 -12.45 -12.55 -3.30
N ALA A 206 -12.23 -13.49 -4.23
CA ALA A 206 -11.94 -13.17 -5.63
C ALA A 206 -13.14 -12.54 -6.34
N LYS A 207 -14.34 -13.05 -6.06
CA LYS A 207 -15.58 -12.48 -6.58
C LYS A 207 -15.85 -11.10 -5.99
N VAL A 208 -15.71 -10.96 -4.68
CA VAL A 208 -15.92 -9.68 -3.97
C VAL A 208 -14.91 -8.62 -4.46
N PHE A 209 -13.66 -9.00 -4.65
CA PHE A 209 -12.64 -8.10 -5.21
C PHE A 209 -13.06 -7.52 -6.57
N ARG A 210 -13.56 -8.37 -7.49
CA ARG A 210 -14.06 -7.89 -8.79
C ARG A 210 -15.27 -6.96 -8.66
N GLU A 211 -16.16 -7.27 -7.73
CA GLU A 211 -17.39 -6.48 -7.51
C GLU A 211 -17.11 -5.08 -6.95
N TYR A 212 -15.96 -4.84 -6.34
CA TYR A 212 -15.55 -3.52 -5.85
C TYR A 212 -14.90 -2.63 -6.93
N GLU A 213 -14.75 -3.13 -8.17
CA GLU A 213 -14.44 -2.32 -9.37
C GLU A 213 -13.27 -1.35 -9.21
N GLY A 214 -12.13 -1.83 -8.73
CA GLY A 214 -10.91 -1.03 -8.54
C GLY A 214 -10.89 -0.17 -7.27
N ARG A 215 -11.85 -0.35 -6.37
CA ARG A 215 -11.91 0.38 -5.09
C ARG A 215 -11.25 -0.35 -3.92
N VAL A 216 -10.60 -1.50 -4.14
CA VAL A 216 -9.80 -2.17 -3.10
C VAL A 216 -8.44 -1.49 -3.03
N TYR A 217 -8.12 -0.88 -1.88
CA TYR A 217 -6.90 -0.12 -1.65
C TYR A 217 -5.93 -0.82 -0.74
N ASP A 218 -6.41 -1.79 0.02
CA ASP A 218 -5.64 -2.60 0.95
C ASP A 218 -6.25 -3.99 1.07
N ILE A 219 -5.44 -4.97 1.46
CA ILE A 219 -5.90 -6.34 1.69
C ILE A 219 -5.31 -6.83 3.01
N HIS A 220 -6.17 -7.31 3.93
CA HIS A 220 -5.70 -8.08 5.05
C HIS A 220 -5.50 -9.54 4.63
N LEU A 221 -4.23 -9.96 4.69
CA LEU A 221 -3.79 -11.33 4.43
C LEU A 221 -4.08 -12.15 5.70
N LYS A 222 -5.33 -12.55 5.83
CA LYS A 222 -5.91 -13.33 6.93
C LYS A 222 -6.59 -14.56 6.36
N ASP A 223 -6.46 -15.70 6.99
CA ASP A 223 -7.15 -16.91 6.62
C ASP A 223 -7.90 -17.54 7.81
N LYS A 224 -9.05 -18.11 7.53
CA LYS A 224 -9.90 -18.74 8.53
C LYS A 224 -10.34 -20.12 8.04
N LYS A 225 -10.33 -21.10 8.95
CA LYS A 225 -11.05 -22.36 8.76
C LYS A 225 -12.52 -22.10 9.05
N VAL A 226 -13.38 -22.45 8.12
CA VAL A 226 -14.84 -22.30 8.25
C VAL A 226 -15.46 -23.68 8.34
N GLU A 227 -16.23 -23.90 9.37
CA GLU A 227 -17.00 -25.13 9.55
C GLU A 227 -18.45 -24.90 9.11
N PRO A 228 -18.86 -25.38 7.92
CA PRO A 228 -20.18 -25.04 7.33
C PRO A 228 -21.39 -25.44 8.17
N ALA A 229 -21.24 -26.46 9.04
CA ALA A 229 -22.33 -26.94 9.90
C ALA A 229 -22.67 -25.99 11.06
N LEU A 230 -21.79 -25.04 11.36
CA LEU A 230 -21.90 -24.19 12.55
C LEU A 230 -22.04 -22.69 12.21
N GLY A 231 -21.97 -22.33 10.92
CA GLY A 231 -22.05 -20.95 10.45
C GLY A 231 -20.76 -20.13 10.67
N ASP A 232 -20.83 -18.83 10.34
CA ASP A 232 -19.71 -17.90 10.40
C ASP A 232 -19.15 -17.66 11.81
N THR A 233 -19.94 -17.91 12.81
CA THR A 233 -19.57 -17.67 14.23
C THR A 233 -18.55 -18.67 14.77
N VAL A 234 -18.25 -19.73 14.02
CA VAL A 234 -17.35 -20.81 14.45
C VAL A 234 -16.12 -20.89 13.57
N SER A 235 -15.84 -19.88 12.82
CA SER A 235 -14.59 -19.78 12.06
C SER A 235 -13.42 -19.47 13.00
N THR A 236 -12.29 -20.16 12.78
CA THR A 236 -11.05 -19.96 13.54
C THR A 236 -9.94 -19.52 12.60
N ASP A 237 -9.05 -18.65 13.07
CA ASP A 237 -7.87 -18.27 12.28
C ASP A 237 -6.96 -19.46 12.04
N SER A 238 -6.40 -19.52 10.85
CA SER A 238 -5.41 -20.51 10.44
C SER A 238 -4.16 -19.81 9.88
N HIS A 239 -3.10 -20.56 9.65
CA HIS A 239 -2.01 -20.04 8.83
C HIS A 239 -2.52 -19.72 7.42
N ILE A 240 -1.91 -18.68 6.81
CA ILE A 240 -2.30 -18.21 5.49
C ILE A 240 -2.11 -19.32 4.46
N GLY A 241 -3.17 -19.61 3.70
CA GLY A 241 -3.21 -20.69 2.71
C GLY A 241 -3.57 -22.08 3.28
N GLU A 242 -3.76 -22.21 4.59
CA GLU A 242 -4.18 -23.46 5.24
C GLU A 242 -5.66 -23.43 5.67
N GLY A 243 -6.35 -22.31 5.44
CA GLY A 243 -7.75 -22.10 5.76
C GLY A 243 -8.69 -22.40 4.58
N SER A 244 -9.82 -21.71 4.59
CA SER A 244 -10.89 -21.88 3.61
C SER A 244 -10.90 -20.79 2.53
N ALA A 245 -10.00 -19.81 2.59
CA ALA A 245 -9.97 -18.69 1.65
C ALA A 245 -9.51 -19.12 0.26
N ASN A 246 -10.21 -18.66 -0.79
CA ASN A 246 -9.83 -18.87 -2.18
C ASN A 246 -8.67 -17.95 -2.62
N TYR A 247 -7.50 -18.08 -2.00
CA TYR A 247 -6.33 -17.28 -2.35
C TYR A 247 -5.86 -17.47 -3.79
N LYS A 248 -5.96 -18.67 -4.33
CA LYS A 248 -5.61 -18.93 -5.73
C LYS A 248 -6.43 -18.07 -6.69
N GLY A 249 -7.74 -18.01 -6.48
CA GLY A 249 -8.63 -17.18 -7.26
C GLY A 249 -8.37 -15.69 -7.06
N LEU A 250 -8.20 -15.24 -5.81
CA LEU A 250 -7.94 -13.84 -5.50
C LEU A 250 -6.63 -13.36 -6.14
N ILE A 251 -5.53 -14.09 -5.98
CA ILE A 251 -4.22 -13.74 -6.54
C ILE A 251 -4.28 -13.68 -8.08
N ALA A 252 -5.02 -14.57 -8.71
CA ALA A 252 -5.23 -14.52 -10.16
C ALA A 252 -5.95 -13.22 -10.59
N GLU A 253 -6.97 -12.80 -9.85
CA GLU A 253 -7.68 -11.55 -10.14
C GLU A 253 -6.81 -10.30 -9.85
N LEU A 254 -6.01 -10.30 -8.78
CA LEU A 254 -5.06 -9.22 -8.48
C LEU A 254 -4.06 -9.04 -9.63
N LYS A 255 -3.46 -10.14 -10.11
CA LYS A 255 -2.51 -10.13 -11.23
C LYS A 255 -3.17 -9.68 -12.52
N LYS A 256 -4.38 -10.19 -12.82
CA LYS A 256 -5.14 -9.85 -14.03
C LYS A 256 -5.54 -8.37 -14.08
N SER A 257 -5.91 -7.79 -12.94
CA SER A 257 -6.30 -6.38 -12.84
C SER A 257 -5.11 -5.41 -12.79
N GLY A 258 -3.88 -5.92 -12.61
CA GLY A 258 -2.72 -5.10 -12.34
C GLY A 258 -2.82 -4.34 -11.00
N TRP A 259 -3.50 -4.95 -10.00
CA TRP A 259 -3.67 -4.33 -8.69
C TRP A 259 -2.33 -4.10 -8.01
N LYS A 260 -2.20 -2.91 -7.40
CA LYS A 260 -1.02 -2.47 -6.67
C LYS A 260 -1.43 -2.04 -5.27
N GLY A 261 -0.74 -2.58 -4.28
CA GLY A 261 -1.06 -2.26 -2.88
C GLY A 261 -0.32 -3.15 -1.91
N VAL A 262 -0.80 -3.16 -0.67
CA VAL A 262 -0.23 -3.96 0.40
C VAL A 262 -1.18 -5.09 0.76
N MET A 263 -0.63 -6.29 0.92
CA MET A 263 -1.28 -7.41 1.59
C MET A 263 -0.68 -7.51 2.99
N ALA A 264 -1.42 -7.04 4.00
CA ALA A 264 -0.95 -6.95 5.37
C ALA A 264 -1.35 -8.20 6.16
N VAL A 265 -0.36 -8.93 6.65
CA VAL A 265 -0.56 -10.13 7.50
C VAL A 265 -1.33 -9.73 8.76
N GLU A 266 -2.46 -10.40 9.00
CA GLU A 266 -3.29 -10.16 10.17
C GLU A 266 -3.87 -11.45 10.76
N THR A 267 -4.03 -11.46 12.09
CA THR A 267 -4.74 -12.51 12.81
C THR A 267 -5.46 -12.00 14.06
N ASP A 268 -6.65 -12.54 14.31
CA ASP A 268 -7.39 -12.35 15.57
C ASP A 268 -7.01 -13.41 16.61
N SER A 269 -6.33 -14.50 16.21
CA SER A 269 -5.95 -15.58 17.12
C SER A 269 -5.04 -15.07 18.24
N GLN A 270 -5.46 -15.27 19.47
CA GLN A 270 -4.65 -14.96 20.65
C GLN A 270 -3.38 -15.81 20.69
N ALA A 271 -3.48 -17.09 20.29
CA ALA A 271 -2.33 -17.99 20.26
C ALA A 271 -1.25 -17.50 19.27
N PHE A 272 -1.65 -17.06 18.07
CA PHE A 272 -0.72 -16.49 17.10
C PHE A 272 -0.17 -15.13 17.57
N ALA A 273 -0.97 -14.28 18.21
CA ALA A 273 -0.50 -13.01 18.74
C ALA A 273 0.50 -13.14 19.91
N LEU A 274 0.43 -14.21 20.69
CA LEU A 274 1.40 -14.53 21.74
C LEU A 274 2.72 -15.05 21.18
N ASN A 275 2.71 -15.71 20.03
CA ASN A 275 3.88 -16.26 19.33
C ASN A 275 3.86 -15.86 17.85
N PRO A 276 4.01 -14.55 17.50
CA PRO A 276 3.75 -14.08 16.15
C PRO A 276 4.81 -14.47 15.12
N ALA A 277 6.01 -14.88 15.54
CA ALA A 277 7.14 -15.14 14.66
C ALA A 277 6.83 -16.23 13.62
N GLU A 278 6.38 -17.41 14.08
CA GLU A 278 6.05 -18.51 13.17
C GLU A 278 4.91 -18.15 12.24
N PHE A 279 3.88 -17.45 12.74
CA PHE A 279 2.73 -17.04 11.94
C PHE A 279 3.14 -16.09 10.80
N VAL A 280 3.95 -15.07 11.12
CA VAL A 280 4.44 -14.09 10.15
C VAL A 280 5.40 -14.73 9.14
N ASP A 281 6.31 -15.60 9.58
CA ASP A 281 7.27 -16.26 8.70
C ASP A 281 6.58 -17.23 7.72
N LYS A 282 5.55 -17.95 8.16
CA LYS A 282 4.71 -18.79 7.29
C LYS A 282 3.91 -17.95 6.29
N ALA A 283 3.31 -16.82 6.75
CA ALA A 283 2.60 -15.89 5.87
C ALA A 283 3.54 -15.29 4.80
N LYS A 284 4.77 -14.93 5.17
CA LYS A 284 5.80 -14.49 4.25
C LYS A 284 6.18 -15.57 3.23
N THR A 285 6.35 -16.81 3.67
CA THR A 285 6.61 -17.95 2.79
C THR A 285 5.47 -18.15 1.80
N PHE A 286 4.23 -18.11 2.25
CA PHE A 286 3.04 -18.15 1.39
C PHE A 286 3.05 -17.03 0.36
N PHE A 287 3.29 -15.78 0.81
CA PHE A 287 3.32 -14.61 -0.07
C PHE A 287 4.37 -14.74 -1.16
N VAL A 288 5.61 -15.11 -0.81
CA VAL A 288 6.71 -15.29 -1.76
C VAL A 288 6.40 -16.39 -2.77
N GLY A 289 5.80 -17.48 -2.32
CA GLY A 289 5.48 -18.62 -3.19
C GLY A 289 4.32 -18.39 -4.17
N ASN A 290 3.41 -17.43 -3.87
CA ASN A 290 2.17 -17.27 -4.63
C ASN A 290 2.02 -15.89 -5.29
N VAL A 291 2.48 -14.82 -4.63
CA VAL A 291 2.26 -13.43 -5.05
C VAL A 291 3.50 -12.87 -5.74
N GLY A 292 4.63 -12.84 -5.05
CA GLY A 292 5.89 -12.28 -5.53
C GLY A 292 6.92 -12.11 -4.43
N ALA A 293 8.06 -11.49 -4.73
CA ALA A 293 9.10 -11.24 -3.74
C ALA A 293 8.58 -10.35 -2.60
N ALA A 294 8.92 -10.68 -1.37
CA ALA A 294 8.67 -9.83 -0.20
C ALA A 294 9.83 -8.82 -0.09
N HIS A 295 9.57 -7.57 -0.39
CA HIS A 295 10.54 -6.45 -0.37
C HIS A 295 10.39 -5.59 0.87
#